data_168cc27551c72d0534d6e18c1c7ebf29
#
_entry.id   168cc27551c72d0534d6e18c1c7ebf29
#
_cell.length_a   1.000
_cell.length_b   1.000
_cell.length_c   1.000
_cell.angle_alpha   90.00
_cell.angle_beta   90.00
_cell.angle_gamma   90.00
#
_symmetry.space_group_name_H-M   'P 1'
#
loop_
_entity.id
_entity.type
_entity.pdbx_description
1 polymer ?
#
loop_
_entity_poly.entity_id
_entity_poly.type
_entity_poly.pdbx_seq_one_letter_code
_entity_poly.pdbx_strand_id
1 'polypeptide(L)'
;MLALLPWAVPAVVNGIMWKWILNPSYGALNGFLYSLGLIDNYIIWLGSPTLALAMVVLADVWKETPFIMLLFLAALQTIPKELYEAARVDGANPVQSFFHVTLPLIRPTLFVAVALRTIWALKSFDLIYTLTAGGPSSGTSVIGYYTYLKSFVSLQLGRGAAVAYIMTFFVLLLVIVYQRVLYREVKY
;
A
#
# COMPACT_ATOMS: atom_id res chain seq x y z
N MET A 1 3.26 -7.86 -18.78
CA MET A 1 2.10 -7.00 -19.01
C MET A 1 0.94 -7.28 -18.06
N LEU A 2 0.49 -8.53 -17.87
CA LEU A 2 -0.62 -8.86 -16.95
C LEU A 2 -0.44 -8.36 -15.51
N ALA A 3 0.80 -8.32 -15.00
CA ALA A 3 1.10 -7.85 -13.65
C ALA A 3 0.78 -6.37 -13.42
N LEU A 4 0.57 -5.57 -14.47
CA LEU A 4 0.23 -4.13 -14.37
C LEU A 4 -1.28 -3.86 -14.32
N LEU A 5 -2.10 -4.85 -14.64
CA LEU A 5 -3.56 -4.69 -14.67
C LEU A 5 -4.15 -4.16 -13.35
N PRO A 6 -3.72 -4.62 -12.16
CA PRO A 6 -4.28 -4.10 -10.91
C PRO A 6 -4.13 -2.59 -10.76
N TRP A 7 -2.99 -2.04 -11.14
CA TRP A 7 -2.71 -0.61 -11.03
C TRP A 7 -3.56 0.25 -11.99
N ALA A 8 -3.91 -0.29 -13.16
CA ALA A 8 -4.75 0.40 -14.13
C ALA A 8 -6.22 0.51 -13.69
N VAL A 9 -6.66 -0.31 -12.71
CA VAL A 9 -8.04 -0.29 -12.21
C VAL A 9 -8.29 0.99 -11.40
N PRO A 10 -9.35 1.79 -11.71
CA PRO A 10 -9.72 2.95 -10.88
C PRO A 10 -10.01 2.53 -9.43
N ALA A 11 -9.64 3.40 -8.46
CA ALA A 11 -9.76 3.06 -7.03
C ALA A 11 -11.19 2.70 -6.59
N VAL A 12 -12.18 3.40 -7.10
CA VAL A 12 -13.62 3.12 -6.86
C VAL A 12 -13.99 1.72 -7.38
N VAL A 13 -13.57 1.39 -8.61
CA VAL A 13 -13.84 0.08 -9.22
C VAL A 13 -13.15 -1.04 -8.43
N ASN A 14 -11.91 -0.81 -8.00
CA ASN A 14 -11.19 -1.72 -7.12
C ASN A 14 -11.99 -2.04 -5.85
N GLY A 15 -12.50 -1.02 -5.16
CA GLY A 15 -13.31 -1.23 -3.96
C GLY A 15 -14.59 -2.02 -4.21
N ILE A 16 -15.31 -1.72 -5.30
CA ILE A 16 -16.53 -2.46 -5.68
C ILE A 16 -16.21 -3.91 -6.04
N MET A 17 -15.17 -4.14 -6.82
CA MET A 17 -14.70 -5.48 -7.21
C MET A 17 -14.36 -6.32 -5.98
N TRP A 18 -13.57 -5.79 -5.06
CA TRP A 18 -13.23 -6.50 -3.82
C TRP A 18 -14.45 -6.71 -2.92
N LYS A 19 -15.41 -5.80 -2.89
CA LYS A 19 -16.67 -5.99 -2.16
C LYS A 19 -17.45 -7.20 -2.68
N TRP A 20 -17.43 -7.47 -3.98
CA TRP A 20 -18.04 -8.65 -4.57
C TRP A 20 -17.25 -9.92 -4.30
N ILE A 21 -15.90 -9.86 -4.43
CA ILE A 21 -15.01 -11.00 -4.13
C ILE A 21 -15.17 -11.45 -2.67
N LEU A 22 -15.33 -10.50 -1.74
CA LEU A 22 -15.43 -10.73 -0.29
C LEU A 22 -16.87 -10.92 0.19
N ASN A 23 -17.85 -11.01 -0.72
CA ASN A 23 -19.26 -11.16 -0.32
C ASN A 23 -19.46 -12.45 0.47
N PRO A 24 -20.18 -12.40 1.65
CA PRO A 24 -20.35 -13.56 2.51
C PRO A 24 -21.26 -14.64 1.92
N SER A 25 -22.11 -14.32 0.94
CA SER A 25 -23.09 -15.28 0.40
C SER A 25 -22.68 -15.91 -0.94
N TYR A 26 -21.97 -15.15 -1.79
CA TYR A 26 -21.61 -15.59 -3.15
C TYR A 26 -20.18 -15.16 -3.56
N GLY A 27 -19.39 -14.65 -2.63
CA GLY A 27 -18.05 -14.13 -2.94
C GLY A 27 -17.09 -15.20 -3.46
N ALA A 28 -16.34 -14.84 -4.50
CA ALA A 28 -15.40 -15.74 -5.15
C ALA A 28 -14.32 -16.26 -4.21
N LEU A 29 -13.86 -15.46 -3.23
CA LEU A 29 -12.86 -15.89 -2.26
C LEU A 29 -13.39 -17.01 -1.37
N ASN A 30 -14.62 -16.87 -0.85
CA ASN A 30 -15.27 -17.92 -0.06
C ASN A 30 -15.47 -19.20 -0.89
N GLY A 31 -15.97 -19.07 -2.12
CA GLY A 31 -16.17 -20.21 -3.01
C GLY A 31 -14.87 -20.96 -3.31
N PHE A 32 -13.80 -20.23 -3.55
CA PHE A 32 -12.46 -20.80 -3.80
C PHE A 32 -11.92 -21.53 -2.56
N LEU A 33 -11.94 -20.91 -1.39
CA LEU A 33 -11.46 -21.54 -0.14
C LEU A 33 -12.29 -22.76 0.26
N TYR A 34 -13.61 -22.71 0.07
CA TYR A 34 -14.52 -23.83 0.32
C TYR A 34 -14.23 -25.00 -0.62
N SER A 35 -14.01 -24.73 -1.92
CA SER A 35 -13.70 -25.77 -2.91
C SER A 35 -12.36 -26.48 -2.64
N LEU A 36 -11.42 -25.80 -1.97
CA LEU A 36 -10.14 -26.38 -1.54
C LEU A 36 -10.23 -27.10 -0.19
N GLY A 37 -11.38 -27.12 0.47
CA GLY A 37 -11.56 -27.70 1.80
C GLY A 37 -10.83 -26.94 2.92
N LEU A 38 -10.48 -25.65 2.69
CA LEU A 38 -9.79 -24.83 3.68
C LEU A 38 -10.72 -24.16 4.68
N ILE A 39 -12.01 -24.07 4.36
CA ILE A 39 -13.06 -23.56 5.24
C ILE A 39 -14.30 -24.45 5.13
N ASP A 40 -14.98 -24.69 6.25
CA ASP A 40 -16.22 -25.45 6.30
C ASP A 40 -17.46 -24.57 6.09
N ASN A 41 -17.36 -23.28 6.39
CA ASN A 41 -18.43 -22.30 6.26
C ASN A 41 -17.88 -21.01 5.66
N TYR A 42 -18.73 -20.27 4.96
CA TYR A 42 -18.39 -18.99 4.38
C TYR A 42 -18.09 -17.94 5.46
N ILE A 43 -16.99 -17.24 5.31
CA ILE A 43 -16.48 -16.22 6.23
C ILE A 43 -17.08 -14.86 5.87
N ILE A 44 -17.48 -14.11 6.91
CA ILE A 44 -17.91 -12.71 6.76
C ILE A 44 -16.65 -11.82 6.86
N TRP A 45 -15.93 -11.69 5.74
CA TRP A 45 -14.63 -10.99 5.67
C TRP A 45 -14.66 -9.54 6.17
N LEU A 46 -15.79 -8.87 5.98
CA LEU A 46 -15.97 -7.47 6.42
C LEU A 46 -16.81 -7.37 7.71
N GLY A 47 -16.98 -8.48 8.45
CA GLY A 47 -17.84 -8.53 9.63
C GLY A 47 -17.19 -8.04 10.93
N SER A 48 -15.88 -8.01 11.02
CA SER A 48 -15.15 -7.50 12.20
C SER A 48 -14.17 -6.39 11.82
N PRO A 49 -13.88 -5.43 12.72
CA PRO A 49 -12.98 -4.31 12.43
C PRO A 49 -11.60 -4.75 11.94
N THR A 50 -11.00 -5.71 12.62
CA THR A 50 -9.64 -6.20 12.30
C THR A 50 -9.61 -6.92 10.96
N LEU A 51 -10.57 -7.80 10.70
CA LEU A 51 -10.63 -8.55 9.45
C LEU A 51 -10.96 -7.64 8.27
N ALA A 52 -11.90 -6.71 8.46
CA ALA A 52 -12.24 -5.72 7.44
C ALA A 52 -11.04 -4.84 7.08
N LEU A 53 -10.27 -4.39 8.09
CA LEU A 53 -9.05 -3.62 7.86
C LEU A 53 -8.00 -4.46 7.09
N ALA A 54 -7.82 -5.73 7.44
CA ALA A 54 -6.92 -6.64 6.72
C ALA A 54 -7.33 -6.79 5.24
N MET A 55 -8.63 -6.90 4.95
CA MET A 55 -9.13 -6.97 3.58
C MET A 55 -8.96 -5.66 2.81
N VAL A 56 -9.13 -4.51 3.47
CA VAL A 56 -8.81 -3.19 2.88
C VAL A 56 -7.33 -3.12 2.52
N VAL A 57 -6.44 -3.53 3.43
CA VAL A 57 -4.98 -3.57 3.17
C VAL A 57 -4.65 -4.51 2.02
N LEU A 58 -5.27 -5.68 1.96
CA LEU A 58 -5.07 -6.65 0.87
C LEU A 58 -5.46 -6.05 -0.48
N ALA A 59 -6.62 -5.40 -0.56
CA ALA A 59 -7.11 -4.75 -1.78
C ALA A 59 -6.21 -3.59 -2.23
N ASP A 60 -5.67 -2.82 -1.28
CA ASP A 60 -4.75 -1.72 -1.53
C ASP A 60 -3.39 -2.24 -2.00
N VAL A 61 -2.83 -3.23 -1.32
CA VAL A 61 -1.55 -3.87 -1.69
C VAL A 61 -1.65 -4.49 -3.09
N TRP A 62 -2.71 -5.23 -3.37
CA TRP A 62 -2.93 -5.83 -4.69
C TRP A 62 -2.91 -4.78 -5.81
N LYS A 63 -3.59 -3.66 -5.60
CA LYS A 63 -3.67 -2.58 -6.58
C LYS A 63 -2.35 -1.84 -6.79
N GLU A 64 -1.64 -1.54 -5.71
CA GLU A 64 -0.49 -0.63 -5.75
C GLU A 64 0.86 -1.34 -5.96
N THR A 65 0.93 -2.66 -5.72
CA THR A 65 2.15 -3.46 -5.90
C THR A 65 2.77 -3.30 -7.29
N PRO A 66 2.02 -3.31 -8.42
CA PRO A 66 2.63 -3.19 -9.74
C PRO A 66 3.39 -1.88 -9.95
N PHE A 67 2.89 -0.77 -9.45
CA PHE A 67 3.58 0.51 -9.53
C PHE A 67 4.90 0.49 -8.77
N ILE A 68 4.88 -0.01 -7.54
CA ILE A 68 6.07 -0.13 -6.70
C ILE A 68 7.08 -1.10 -7.33
N MET A 69 6.60 -2.20 -7.92
CA MET A 69 7.44 -3.15 -8.65
C MET A 69 8.16 -2.48 -9.83
N LEU A 70 7.45 -1.67 -10.63
CA LEU A 70 8.06 -0.93 -11.75
C LEU A 70 9.11 0.06 -11.26
N LEU A 71 8.82 0.77 -10.18
CA LEU A 71 9.76 1.74 -9.60
C LEU A 71 11.08 1.06 -9.18
N PHE A 72 10.98 -0.08 -8.49
CA PHE A 72 12.18 -0.84 -8.11
C PHE A 72 12.85 -1.51 -9.30
N LEU A 73 12.09 -2.01 -10.27
CA LEU A 73 12.67 -2.60 -11.47
C LEU A 73 13.50 -1.57 -12.25
N ALA A 74 12.98 -0.35 -12.41
CA ALA A 74 13.73 0.73 -13.04
C ALA A 74 15.02 1.06 -12.27
N ALA A 75 14.95 1.14 -10.94
CA ALA A 75 16.13 1.38 -10.12
C ALA A 75 17.17 0.26 -10.21
N LEU A 76 16.75 -0.99 -10.24
CA LEU A 76 17.65 -2.13 -10.36
C LEU A 76 18.37 -2.15 -11.71
N GLN A 77 17.72 -1.67 -12.78
CA GLN A 77 18.34 -1.59 -14.11
C GLN A 77 19.46 -0.54 -14.22
N THR A 78 19.50 0.43 -13.31
CA THR A 78 20.56 1.45 -13.29
C THR A 78 21.86 0.98 -12.61
N ILE A 79 21.83 -0.17 -11.95
CA ILE A 79 23.01 -0.71 -11.25
C ILE A 79 23.96 -1.35 -12.26
N PRO A 80 25.22 -0.86 -12.38
CA PRO A 80 26.22 -1.46 -13.26
C PRO A 80 26.50 -2.91 -12.90
N LYS A 81 26.59 -3.78 -13.92
CA LYS A 81 26.87 -5.22 -13.72
C LYS A 81 28.24 -5.48 -13.11
N GLU A 82 29.18 -4.61 -13.39
CA GLU A 82 30.56 -4.63 -12.91
C GLU A 82 30.64 -4.65 -11.37
N LEU A 83 29.69 -3.99 -10.68
CA LEU A 83 29.62 -4.01 -9.23
C LEU A 83 29.29 -5.41 -8.67
N TYR A 84 28.45 -6.16 -9.37
CA TYR A 84 28.12 -7.53 -8.99
C TYR A 84 29.28 -8.50 -9.33
N GLU A 85 30.00 -8.23 -10.42
CA GLU A 85 31.18 -9.00 -10.82
C GLU A 85 32.30 -8.79 -9.80
N ALA A 86 32.58 -7.55 -9.42
CA ALA A 86 33.54 -7.24 -8.37
C ALA A 86 33.20 -7.92 -7.04
N ALA A 87 31.93 -7.81 -6.59
CA ALA A 87 31.49 -8.47 -5.38
C ALA A 87 31.68 -10.01 -5.42
N ARG A 88 31.49 -10.64 -6.60
CA ARG A 88 31.76 -12.08 -6.77
C ARG A 88 33.25 -12.42 -6.70
N VAL A 89 34.12 -11.59 -7.27
CA VAL A 89 35.58 -11.76 -7.18
C VAL A 89 36.03 -11.66 -5.71
N ASP A 90 35.40 -10.76 -4.93
CA ASP A 90 35.61 -10.60 -3.48
C ASP A 90 35.00 -11.75 -2.65
N GLY A 91 34.37 -12.75 -3.28
CA GLY A 91 33.78 -13.91 -2.61
C GLY A 91 32.42 -13.67 -1.98
N ALA A 92 31.73 -12.58 -2.32
CA ALA A 92 30.40 -12.29 -1.80
C ALA A 92 29.35 -13.26 -2.34
N ASN A 93 28.56 -13.84 -1.43
CA ASN A 93 27.38 -14.62 -1.79
C ASN A 93 26.22 -13.71 -2.23
N PRO A 94 25.13 -14.24 -2.84
CA PRO A 94 24.01 -13.44 -3.34
C PRO A 94 23.34 -12.57 -2.25
N VAL A 95 23.25 -13.05 -1.01
CA VAL A 95 22.68 -12.32 0.11
C VAL A 95 23.59 -11.14 0.51
N GLN A 96 24.87 -11.37 0.57
CA GLN A 96 25.87 -10.32 0.82
C GLN A 96 25.85 -9.27 -0.29
N SER A 97 25.80 -9.67 -1.56
CA SER A 97 25.68 -8.76 -2.70
C SER A 97 24.39 -7.92 -2.63
N PHE A 98 23.27 -8.51 -2.19
CA PHE A 98 22.02 -7.77 -1.98
C PHE A 98 22.20 -6.67 -0.93
N PHE A 99 22.73 -6.97 0.26
CA PHE A 99 22.84 -6.00 1.34
C PHE A 99 23.96 -4.96 1.13
N HIS A 100 25.05 -5.30 0.43
CA HIS A 100 26.21 -4.42 0.26
C HIS A 100 26.24 -3.68 -1.08
N VAL A 101 25.59 -4.21 -2.12
CA VAL A 101 25.55 -3.57 -3.46
C VAL A 101 24.13 -3.09 -3.76
N THR A 102 23.16 -4.01 -3.84
CA THR A 102 21.82 -3.69 -4.33
C THR A 102 21.11 -2.70 -3.41
N LEU A 103 20.94 -3.06 -2.15
CA LEU A 103 20.16 -2.27 -1.19
C LEU A 103 20.68 -0.85 -0.99
N PRO A 104 21.99 -0.60 -0.84
CA PRO A 104 22.51 0.76 -0.76
C PRO A 104 22.24 1.60 -2.00
N LEU A 105 22.36 1.03 -3.20
CA LEU A 105 22.18 1.74 -4.46
C LEU A 105 20.69 2.08 -4.75
N ILE A 106 19.76 1.24 -4.29
CA ILE A 106 18.32 1.52 -4.44
C ILE A 106 17.70 2.31 -3.27
N ARG A 107 18.47 2.68 -2.24
CA ARG A 107 17.97 3.48 -1.10
C ARG A 107 17.23 4.75 -1.50
N PRO A 108 17.70 5.55 -2.48
CA PRO A 108 16.94 6.73 -2.92
C PRO A 108 15.54 6.36 -3.45
N THR A 109 15.46 5.28 -4.22
CA THR A 109 14.18 4.76 -4.74
C THR A 109 13.29 4.21 -3.61
N LEU A 110 13.89 3.53 -2.63
CA LEU A 110 13.17 3.05 -1.44
C LEU A 110 12.56 4.23 -0.67
N PHE A 111 13.31 5.33 -0.49
CA PHE A 111 12.78 6.55 0.12
C PHE A 111 11.55 7.08 -0.64
N VAL A 112 11.65 7.22 -1.96
CA VAL A 112 10.53 7.69 -2.80
C VAL A 112 9.33 6.75 -2.69
N ALA A 113 9.55 5.43 -2.77
CA ALA A 113 8.49 4.43 -2.67
C ALA A 113 7.75 4.51 -1.32
N VAL A 114 8.48 4.55 -0.20
CA VAL A 114 7.91 4.62 1.15
C VAL A 114 7.18 5.95 1.36
N ALA A 115 7.75 7.07 0.91
CA ALA A 115 7.13 8.39 1.04
C ALA A 115 5.80 8.45 0.27
N LEU A 116 5.79 8.03 -1.00
CA LEU A 116 4.58 7.99 -1.83
C LEU A 116 3.51 7.07 -1.20
N ARG A 117 3.89 5.87 -0.77
CA ARG A 117 2.96 4.91 -0.15
C ARG A 117 2.34 5.45 1.14
N THR A 118 3.14 6.12 1.98
CA THR A 118 2.64 6.75 3.21
C THR A 118 1.61 7.84 2.89
N ILE A 119 1.92 8.71 1.91
CA ILE A 119 1.01 9.78 1.49
C ILE A 119 -0.30 9.17 0.96
N TRP A 120 -0.23 8.18 0.08
CA TRP A 120 -1.43 7.56 -0.53
C TRP A 120 -2.26 6.81 0.50
N ALA A 121 -1.64 6.06 1.40
CA ALA A 121 -2.36 5.32 2.45
C ALA A 121 -3.13 6.26 3.39
N LEU A 122 -2.52 7.36 3.83
CA LEU A 122 -3.17 8.34 4.71
C LEU A 122 -4.29 9.12 3.99
N LYS A 123 -4.15 9.35 2.69
CA LYS A 123 -5.15 10.01 1.85
C LYS A 123 -6.21 9.06 1.30
N SER A 124 -6.10 7.75 1.57
CA SER A 124 -7.02 6.76 1.03
C SER A 124 -8.47 7.09 1.41
N PHE A 125 -9.30 7.33 0.39
CA PHE A 125 -10.72 7.64 0.52
C PHE A 125 -11.56 6.68 -0.29
N ASP A 126 -11.31 6.59 -1.60
CA ASP A 126 -12.16 5.87 -2.55
C ASP A 126 -12.34 4.39 -2.19
N LEU A 127 -11.26 3.71 -1.83
CA LEU A 127 -11.28 2.31 -1.43
C LEU A 127 -12.08 2.12 -0.14
N ILE A 128 -11.84 2.94 0.88
CA ILE A 128 -12.56 2.87 2.16
C ILE A 128 -14.05 3.15 1.95
N TYR A 129 -14.38 4.20 1.19
CA TYR A 129 -15.75 4.58 0.90
C TYR A 129 -16.54 3.47 0.21
N THR A 130 -15.94 2.83 -0.80
CA THR A 130 -16.63 1.84 -1.64
C THR A 130 -16.66 0.45 -1.03
N LEU A 131 -15.59 0.02 -0.35
CA LEU A 131 -15.47 -1.33 0.19
C LEU A 131 -16.18 -1.47 1.55
N THR A 132 -15.94 -0.56 2.49
CA THR A 132 -16.38 -0.71 3.89
C THR A 132 -17.20 0.46 4.42
N ALA A 133 -17.20 1.61 3.76
CA ALA A 133 -17.77 2.86 4.27
C ALA A 133 -17.29 3.20 5.70
N GLY A 134 -16.01 2.89 5.99
CA GLY A 134 -15.39 3.09 7.30
C GLY A 134 -15.74 2.05 8.37
N GLY A 135 -16.68 1.13 8.08
CA GLY A 135 -17.14 0.08 9.02
C GLY A 135 -16.29 -1.19 9.03
N PRO A 136 -16.66 -2.17 9.88
CA PRO A 136 -17.60 -2.04 10.99
C PRO A 136 -17.04 -1.24 12.16
N SER A 137 -17.91 -0.65 12.97
CA SER A 137 -17.54 0.11 14.19
C SER A 137 -16.43 1.15 13.98
N SER A 138 -16.40 1.82 12.83
CA SER A 138 -15.34 2.77 12.40
C SER A 138 -13.94 2.16 12.29
N GLY A 139 -13.80 0.83 12.30
CA GLY A 139 -12.52 0.13 12.35
C GLY A 139 -11.66 0.27 11.09
N THR A 140 -12.25 0.67 9.95
CA THR A 140 -11.53 0.96 8.71
C THR A 140 -11.51 2.45 8.36
N SER A 141 -11.96 3.32 9.29
CA SER A 141 -12.00 4.77 9.06
C SER A 141 -10.61 5.36 9.18
N VAL A 142 -9.92 5.53 8.06
CA VAL A 142 -8.64 6.24 8.00
C VAL A 142 -8.87 7.76 8.02
N ILE A 143 -7.80 8.52 8.30
CA ILE A 143 -7.87 9.97 8.51
C ILE A 143 -8.43 10.72 7.28
N GLY A 144 -8.11 10.26 6.05
CA GLY A 144 -8.67 10.82 4.80
C GLY A 144 -10.19 10.65 4.73
N TYR A 145 -10.69 9.46 5.04
CA TYR A 145 -12.13 9.19 5.08
C TYR A 145 -12.83 9.97 6.20
N TYR A 146 -12.24 10.04 7.39
CA TYR A 146 -12.76 10.84 8.50
C TYR A 146 -12.85 12.33 8.15
N THR A 147 -11.85 12.87 7.47
CA THR A 147 -11.85 14.26 6.98
C THR A 147 -13.05 14.51 6.06
N TYR A 148 -13.33 13.58 5.13
CA TYR A 148 -14.50 13.66 4.26
C TYR A 148 -15.82 13.66 5.06
N LEU A 149 -15.98 12.74 6.03
CA LEU A 149 -17.17 12.68 6.86
C LEU A 149 -17.42 13.99 7.61
N LYS A 150 -16.38 14.60 8.16
CA LYS A 150 -16.50 15.89 8.87
C LYS A 150 -16.80 17.05 7.95
N SER A 151 -16.13 17.13 6.80
CA SER A 151 -16.29 18.25 5.88
C SER A 151 -17.60 18.21 5.12
N PHE A 152 -17.95 17.06 4.52
CA PHE A 152 -19.01 16.98 3.52
C PHE A 152 -20.28 16.27 4.02
N VAL A 153 -20.17 15.35 4.97
CA VAL A 153 -21.34 14.68 5.53
C VAL A 153 -21.88 15.45 6.75
N SER A 154 -20.98 15.84 7.68
CA SER A 154 -21.36 16.59 8.88
C SER A 154 -21.41 18.10 8.65
N LEU A 155 -20.98 18.60 7.49
CA LEU A 155 -20.89 20.03 7.11
C LEU A 155 -20.06 20.87 8.09
N GLN A 156 -19.13 20.26 8.83
CA GLN A 156 -18.24 20.89 9.78
C GLN A 156 -16.91 21.25 9.10
N LEU A 157 -16.94 22.15 8.10
CA LEU A 157 -15.79 22.49 7.27
C LEU A 157 -14.54 22.89 8.07
N GLY A 158 -14.71 23.68 9.14
CA GLY A 158 -13.59 24.09 9.99
C GLY A 158 -12.91 22.91 10.69
N ARG A 159 -13.68 21.92 11.17
CA ARG A 159 -13.13 20.69 11.78
C ARG A 159 -12.46 19.81 10.75
N GLY A 160 -13.09 19.64 9.58
CA GLY A 160 -12.50 18.91 8.47
C GLY A 160 -11.17 19.51 8.01
N ALA A 161 -11.11 20.83 7.86
CA ALA A 161 -9.88 21.56 7.54
C ALA A 161 -8.80 21.35 8.61
N ALA A 162 -9.14 21.44 9.89
CA ALA A 162 -8.19 21.21 10.98
C ALA A 162 -7.58 19.80 10.92
N VAL A 163 -8.41 18.76 10.69
CA VAL A 163 -7.92 17.38 10.54
C VAL A 163 -7.00 17.24 9.31
N ALA A 164 -7.34 17.88 8.18
CA ALA A 164 -6.52 17.87 6.98
C ALA A 164 -5.15 18.53 7.21
N TYR A 165 -5.10 19.66 7.93
CA TYR A 165 -3.83 20.30 8.30
C TYR A 165 -2.99 19.44 9.23
N ILE A 166 -3.60 18.82 10.24
CA ILE A 166 -2.90 17.90 11.16
C ILE A 166 -2.34 16.71 10.35
N MET A 167 -3.14 16.11 9.46
CA MET A 167 -2.68 15.04 8.60
C MET A 167 -1.47 15.48 7.76
N THR A 168 -1.56 16.65 7.12
CA THR A 168 -0.48 17.19 6.28
C THR A 168 0.80 17.39 7.11
N PHE A 169 0.69 17.93 8.32
CA PHE A 169 1.82 18.12 9.22
C PHE A 169 2.51 16.79 9.55
N PHE A 170 1.74 15.75 9.92
CA PHE A 170 2.30 14.43 10.18
C PHE A 170 2.94 13.78 8.95
N VAL A 171 2.32 13.92 7.77
CA VAL A 171 2.90 13.43 6.51
C VAL A 171 4.24 14.10 6.23
N LEU A 172 4.34 15.43 6.37
CA LEU A 172 5.59 16.16 6.17
C LEU A 172 6.67 15.71 7.16
N LEU A 173 6.31 15.55 8.43
CA LEU A 173 7.22 15.07 9.46
C LEU A 173 7.74 13.66 9.13
N LEU A 174 6.86 12.72 8.71
CA LEU A 174 7.26 11.38 8.31
C LEU A 174 8.19 11.40 7.09
N VAL A 175 7.88 12.21 6.07
CA VAL A 175 8.72 12.34 4.87
C VAL A 175 10.12 12.87 5.23
N ILE A 176 10.20 13.87 6.12
CA ILE A 176 11.49 14.39 6.61
C ILE A 176 12.27 13.31 7.37
N VAL A 177 11.61 12.51 8.20
CA VAL A 177 12.24 11.38 8.90
C VAL A 177 12.74 10.35 7.89
N TYR A 178 11.92 9.96 6.91
CA TYR A 178 12.33 9.03 5.87
C TYR A 178 13.53 9.56 5.06
N GLN A 179 13.51 10.85 4.72
CA GLN A 179 14.64 11.49 4.03
C GLN A 179 15.93 11.37 4.86
N ARG A 180 15.88 11.66 6.15
CA ARG A 180 17.08 11.59 7.01
C ARG A 180 17.59 10.17 7.22
N VAL A 181 16.70 9.18 7.22
CA VAL A 181 17.05 7.78 7.50
C VAL A 181 17.45 7.03 6.24
N LEU A 182 16.71 7.21 5.15
CA LEU A 182 16.84 6.41 3.93
C LEU A 182 17.66 7.13 2.84
N TYR A 183 17.51 8.45 2.73
CA TYR A 183 18.20 9.20 1.68
C TYR A 183 19.62 9.53 2.14
N ARG A 184 20.57 8.76 1.64
CA ARG A 184 22.01 9.09 1.67
C ARG A 184 22.46 9.25 0.23
N GLU A 185 23.12 10.37 -0.09
CA GLU A 185 23.77 10.52 -1.39
C GLU A 185 24.79 9.41 -1.56
N VAL A 186 24.61 8.60 -2.61
CA VAL A 186 25.65 7.65 -3.04
C VAL A 186 26.67 8.48 -3.79
N LYS A 187 27.76 8.85 -3.12
CA LYS A 187 28.93 9.42 -3.81
C LYS A 187 29.66 8.26 -4.48
N TYR A 188 29.70 8.29 -5.80
CA TYR A 188 30.51 7.42 -6.63
C TYR A 188 31.99 7.83 -6.54
#